data_a83667bf112ab24ba36cbc7c8549c781
#
_entry.id   a83667bf112ab24ba36cbc7c8549c781
#
_cell.length_a   1.000
_cell.length_b   1.000
_cell.length_c   1.000
_cell.angle_alpha   90.00
_cell.angle_beta   90.00
_cell.angle_gamma   90.00
#
_symmetry.space_group_name_H-M   'P 1'
#
loop_
_entity.id
_entity.type
_entity.pdbx_description
1 polymer ?
#
loop_
_entity_poly.entity_id
_entity_poly.type
_entity_poly.pdbx_seq_one_letter_code
_entity_poly.pdbx_strand_id
1 'polypeptide(L)'
;TRTLRQPASLAKLFTTFIALDYLGPGYQWHTEIFSSDSILDGSTRYLLFKGFGDPYLTKENLWFIVNELQNLGLESIEDGLFVDQSYFEANQSNSGDFDNDPLRPYNLMPSALLANFNMVDFTLVPNSATRSVDISFNTLPTSVIFDNQMKLGKGHCPNFMDSVAFNETQSNKVVTISVEGYFPEDCPKIEHELSLTNTNHYF
;
A
#
# COMPACT_ATOMS: atom_id res chain seq x y z
N THR A 1 10.89 -35.78 17.38
CA THR A 1 9.46 -35.41 17.44
C THR A 1 9.05 -34.70 16.14
N ARG A 2 8.09 -35.30 15.40
CA ARG A 2 7.52 -34.70 14.19
C ARG A 2 6.38 -33.75 14.56
N THR A 3 6.67 -32.66 15.22
CA THR A 3 5.67 -31.64 15.52
C THR A 3 5.69 -30.59 14.43
N LEU A 4 4.58 -30.42 13.73
CA LEU A 4 4.41 -29.32 12.77
C LEU A 4 4.44 -27.99 13.54
N ARG A 5 5.20 -27.05 13.04
CA ARG A 5 5.29 -25.70 13.61
C ARG A 5 5.20 -24.69 12.48
N GLN A 6 4.57 -23.57 12.75
CA GLN A 6 4.58 -22.41 11.85
C GLN A 6 6.01 -21.86 11.78
N PRO A 7 6.62 -21.78 10.58
CA PRO A 7 8.00 -21.32 10.42
C PRO A 7 8.13 -19.80 10.59
N ALA A 8 7.02 -19.06 10.51
CA ALA A 8 7.00 -17.60 10.48
C ALA A 8 8.06 -17.06 9.48
N SER A 9 8.84 -16.04 9.85
CA SER A 9 9.87 -15.45 8.97
C SER A 9 11.00 -16.39 8.56
N LEU A 10 11.13 -17.57 9.15
CA LEU A 10 12.09 -18.57 8.64
C LEU A 10 11.72 -19.08 7.24
N ALA A 11 10.44 -18.98 6.84
CA ALA A 11 10.00 -19.30 5.48
C ALA A 11 10.73 -18.47 4.42
N LYS A 12 11.12 -17.23 4.74
CA LYS A 12 11.86 -16.32 3.85
C LYS A 12 13.20 -16.89 3.39
N LEU A 13 13.87 -17.67 4.24
CA LEU A 13 15.14 -18.32 3.89
C LEU A 13 14.94 -19.34 2.75
N PHE A 14 13.88 -20.13 2.82
CA PHE A 14 13.54 -21.10 1.79
C PHE A 14 13.12 -20.41 0.49
N THR A 15 12.27 -19.39 0.59
CA THR A 15 11.82 -18.60 -0.56
C THR A 15 13.00 -17.95 -1.27
N THR A 16 13.91 -17.31 -0.52
CA THR A 16 15.10 -16.66 -1.09
C THR A 16 16.06 -17.68 -1.70
N PHE A 17 16.29 -18.82 -1.03
CA PHE A 17 17.14 -19.87 -1.55
C PHE A 17 16.59 -20.42 -2.88
N ILE A 18 15.30 -20.75 -2.94
CA ILE A 18 14.65 -21.29 -4.14
C ILE A 18 14.69 -20.26 -5.27
N ALA A 19 14.41 -18.98 -4.96
CA ALA A 19 14.47 -17.90 -5.95
C ALA A 19 15.87 -17.75 -6.55
N LEU A 20 16.91 -17.76 -5.73
CA LEU A 20 18.32 -17.68 -6.21
C LEU A 20 18.72 -18.91 -7.00
N ASP A 21 18.31 -20.11 -6.60
CA ASP A 21 18.63 -21.35 -7.29
C ASP A 21 17.90 -21.46 -8.64
N TYR A 22 16.62 -21.07 -8.69
CA TYR A 22 15.77 -21.22 -9.87
C TYR A 22 15.90 -20.06 -10.87
N LEU A 23 15.88 -18.82 -10.39
CA LEU A 23 15.92 -17.61 -11.21
C LEU A 23 17.36 -17.10 -11.43
N GLY A 24 18.25 -17.41 -10.51
CA GLY A 24 19.62 -16.92 -10.51
C GLY A 24 19.76 -15.50 -9.95
N PRO A 25 21.01 -15.07 -9.61
CA PRO A 25 21.26 -13.77 -8.96
C PRO A 25 21.11 -12.57 -9.91
N GLY A 26 21.04 -12.81 -11.22
CA GLY A 26 20.87 -11.76 -12.23
C GLY A 26 19.40 -11.53 -12.64
N TYR A 27 18.45 -12.19 -12.01
CA TYR A 27 17.03 -12.02 -12.34
C TYR A 27 16.58 -10.59 -12.03
N GLN A 28 15.88 -9.98 -12.98
CA GLN A 28 15.29 -8.64 -12.83
C GLN A 28 13.78 -8.71 -12.98
N TRP A 29 13.10 -8.06 -12.06
CA TRP A 29 11.66 -7.83 -12.15
C TRP A 29 11.38 -6.75 -13.18
N HIS A 30 10.21 -6.80 -13.79
CA HIS A 30 9.76 -5.78 -14.73
C HIS A 30 8.28 -5.50 -14.57
N THR A 31 7.90 -4.29 -14.97
CA THR A 31 6.51 -3.87 -15.13
C THR A 31 6.38 -3.30 -16.55
N GLU A 32 5.38 -3.75 -17.29
CA GLU A 32 5.14 -3.27 -18.65
C GLU A 32 4.09 -2.17 -18.64
N ILE A 33 4.34 -1.12 -19.44
CA ILE A 33 3.40 -0.01 -19.60
C ILE A 33 3.07 0.13 -21.08
N PHE A 34 1.78 0.09 -21.37
CA PHE A 34 1.24 0.23 -22.73
C PHE A 34 0.38 1.49 -22.81
N SER A 35 0.50 2.20 -23.92
CA SER A 35 -0.40 3.31 -24.28
C SER A 35 -1.32 2.89 -25.42
N SER A 36 -2.53 3.42 -25.43
CA SER A 36 -3.47 3.19 -26.54
C SER A 36 -3.06 3.88 -27.84
N ASP A 37 -2.35 5.00 -27.71
CA ASP A 37 -1.98 5.87 -28.82
C ASP A 37 -0.51 6.29 -28.70
N SER A 38 0.04 6.96 -29.69
CA SER A 38 1.40 7.52 -29.60
C SER A 38 1.46 8.60 -28.53
N ILE A 39 2.30 8.41 -27.51
CA ILE A 39 2.50 9.40 -26.44
C ILE A 39 3.27 10.64 -26.90
N LEU A 40 3.88 10.61 -28.10
CA LEU A 40 4.63 11.74 -28.66
C LEU A 40 3.73 12.95 -29.03
N ASP A 41 2.42 12.73 -29.11
CA ASP A 41 1.44 13.77 -29.42
C ASP A 41 0.92 14.50 -28.15
N GLY A 42 1.52 14.20 -26.99
CA GLY A 42 1.21 14.84 -25.69
C GLY A 42 0.06 14.20 -24.93
N SER A 43 -0.80 13.42 -25.57
CA SER A 43 -1.91 12.74 -24.90
C SER A 43 -2.06 11.29 -25.34
N THR A 44 -2.65 10.48 -24.47
CA THR A 44 -3.12 9.14 -24.79
C THR A 44 -4.48 8.92 -24.17
N ARG A 45 -5.34 8.11 -24.79
CA ARG A 45 -6.64 7.82 -24.20
C ARG A 45 -6.51 7.05 -22.91
N TYR A 46 -5.66 6.02 -22.88
CA TYR A 46 -5.41 5.28 -21.65
C TYR A 46 -3.97 4.75 -21.58
N LEU A 47 -3.51 4.54 -20.35
CA LEU A 47 -2.35 3.71 -20.06
C LEU A 47 -2.78 2.40 -19.40
N LEU A 48 -2.11 1.31 -19.74
CA LEU A 48 -2.25 0.02 -19.10
C LEU A 48 -0.93 -0.35 -18.42
N PHE A 49 -0.97 -0.55 -17.12
CA PHE A 49 0.14 -1.10 -16.33
C PHE A 49 -0.07 -2.58 -16.14
N LYS A 50 0.86 -3.39 -16.64
CA LYS A 50 0.85 -4.85 -16.47
C LYS A 50 1.96 -5.28 -15.54
N GLY A 51 1.57 -5.91 -14.43
CA GLY A 51 2.47 -6.38 -13.40
C GLY A 51 2.91 -7.83 -13.61
N PHE A 52 4.14 -8.11 -13.19
CA PHE A 52 4.74 -9.44 -13.21
C PHE A 52 5.26 -9.84 -11.83
N GLY A 53 4.76 -9.20 -10.77
CA GLY A 53 5.10 -9.50 -9.40
C GLY A 53 6.35 -8.77 -8.90
N ASP A 54 6.66 -7.59 -9.45
CA ASP A 54 7.75 -6.75 -8.94
C ASP A 54 7.48 -6.37 -7.48
N PRO A 55 8.30 -6.84 -6.53
CA PRO A 55 8.10 -6.55 -5.11
C PRO A 55 8.61 -5.17 -4.72
N TYR A 56 9.19 -4.41 -5.64
CA TYR A 56 9.88 -3.16 -5.33
C TYR A 56 9.39 -1.97 -6.15
N LEU A 57 8.12 -1.98 -6.58
CA LEU A 57 7.48 -0.84 -7.23
C LEU A 57 7.11 0.21 -6.18
N THR A 58 8.12 0.86 -5.60
CA THR A 58 7.96 1.89 -4.57
C THR A 58 7.44 3.21 -5.16
N LYS A 59 7.05 4.15 -4.31
CA LYS A 59 6.65 5.50 -4.74
C LYS A 59 7.74 6.23 -5.51
N GLU A 60 9.01 6.01 -5.15
CA GLU A 60 10.16 6.58 -5.86
C GLU A 60 10.26 6.01 -7.28
N ASN A 61 10.08 4.69 -7.43
CA ASN A 61 10.09 4.05 -8.74
C ASN A 61 8.90 4.48 -9.59
N LEU A 62 7.71 4.64 -9.00
CA LEU A 62 6.56 5.22 -9.68
C LEU A 62 6.84 6.65 -10.16
N TRP A 63 7.49 7.46 -9.31
CA TRP A 63 7.88 8.82 -9.68
C TRP A 63 8.86 8.81 -10.87
N PHE A 64 9.85 7.91 -10.90
CA PHE A 64 10.73 7.75 -12.07
C PHE A 64 9.96 7.35 -13.33
N ILE A 65 9.02 6.42 -13.23
CA ILE A 65 8.17 6.02 -14.36
C ILE A 65 7.38 7.21 -14.91
N VAL A 66 6.75 8.00 -14.03
CA VAL A 66 6.00 9.19 -14.44
C VAL A 66 6.90 10.20 -15.13
N ASN A 67 8.11 10.45 -14.60
CA ASN A 67 9.08 11.35 -15.24
C ASN A 67 9.52 10.84 -16.62
N GLU A 68 9.74 9.53 -16.76
CA GLU A 68 10.08 8.96 -18.07
C GLU A 68 8.94 9.14 -19.09
N LEU A 69 7.71 8.87 -18.70
CA LEU A 69 6.54 9.09 -19.55
C LEU A 69 6.41 10.56 -19.98
N GLN A 70 6.65 11.51 -19.05
CA GLN A 70 6.66 12.93 -19.35
C GLN A 70 7.81 13.32 -20.30
N ASN A 71 9.01 12.77 -20.10
CA ASN A 71 10.16 12.99 -20.99
C ASN A 71 9.93 12.44 -22.40
N LEU A 72 9.11 11.38 -22.53
CA LEU A 72 8.66 10.85 -23.81
C LEU A 72 7.56 11.71 -24.47
N GLY A 73 7.07 12.75 -23.80
CA GLY A 73 6.11 13.70 -24.29
C GLY A 73 4.69 13.56 -23.73
N LEU A 74 4.43 12.59 -22.84
CA LEU A 74 3.09 12.42 -22.27
C LEU A 74 2.76 13.55 -21.29
N GLU A 75 1.69 14.29 -21.56
CA GLU A 75 1.17 15.38 -20.73
C GLU A 75 -0.16 15.01 -20.06
N SER A 76 -0.99 14.20 -20.74
CA SER A 76 -2.32 13.86 -20.24
C SER A 76 -2.78 12.45 -20.62
N ILE A 77 -3.66 11.89 -19.79
CA ILE A 77 -4.38 10.63 -20.00
C ILE A 77 -5.88 10.98 -19.96
N GLU A 78 -6.62 10.68 -21.02
CA GLU A 78 -8.01 11.13 -21.20
C GLU A 78 -9.02 10.21 -20.49
N ASP A 79 -8.93 8.90 -20.73
CA ASP A 79 -9.92 7.91 -20.27
C ASP A 79 -9.48 7.20 -18.98
N GLY A 80 -8.19 7.32 -18.61
CA GLY A 80 -7.67 6.85 -17.32
C GLY A 80 -6.56 5.81 -17.42
N LEU A 81 -6.21 5.29 -16.25
CA LEU A 81 -5.19 4.30 -16.04
C LEU A 81 -5.84 2.95 -15.73
N PHE A 82 -5.40 1.90 -16.42
CA PHE A 82 -5.83 0.54 -16.22
C PHE A 82 -4.71 -0.31 -15.66
N VAL A 83 -5.06 -1.36 -14.91
CA VAL A 83 -4.11 -2.30 -14.33
C VAL A 83 -4.42 -3.72 -14.77
N ASP A 84 -3.39 -4.48 -15.12
CA ASP A 84 -3.44 -5.91 -15.41
C ASP A 84 -2.62 -6.67 -14.38
N GLN A 85 -3.30 -7.41 -13.54
CA GLN A 85 -2.73 -8.26 -12.49
C GLN A 85 -2.89 -9.74 -12.80
N SER A 86 -3.26 -10.09 -14.02
CA SER A 86 -3.59 -11.46 -14.44
C SER A 86 -2.40 -12.44 -14.43
N TYR A 87 -1.17 -11.95 -14.19
CA TYR A 87 0.02 -12.80 -14.12
C TYR A 87 0.00 -13.75 -12.91
N PHE A 88 -0.64 -13.34 -11.81
CA PHE A 88 -0.89 -14.24 -10.69
C PHE A 88 -2.33 -14.78 -10.74
N GLU A 89 -2.49 -16.04 -10.35
CA GLU A 89 -3.82 -16.58 -10.10
C GLU A 89 -4.48 -15.85 -8.93
N ALA A 90 -5.80 -15.67 -9.02
CA ALA A 90 -6.56 -15.02 -7.96
C ALA A 90 -6.40 -15.78 -6.64
N ASN A 91 -5.93 -15.09 -5.61
CA ASN A 91 -5.83 -15.64 -4.27
C ASN A 91 -7.22 -15.67 -3.61
N GLN A 92 -7.54 -16.78 -2.93
CA GLN A 92 -8.80 -16.95 -2.20
C GLN A 92 -8.67 -16.64 -0.70
N SER A 93 -7.47 -16.33 -0.21
CA SER A 93 -7.24 -15.97 1.20
C SER A 93 -7.57 -14.49 1.45
N ASN A 94 -7.87 -14.15 2.69
CA ASN A 94 -8.07 -12.76 3.11
C ASN A 94 -6.89 -12.27 3.94
N SER A 95 -6.59 -10.97 3.87
CA SER A 95 -5.49 -10.34 4.62
C SER A 95 -5.61 -10.49 6.13
N GLY A 96 -6.82 -10.62 6.66
CA GLY A 96 -7.07 -10.81 8.10
C GLY A 96 -7.04 -12.26 8.61
N ASP A 97 -6.82 -13.25 7.76
CA ASP A 97 -6.96 -14.69 8.14
C ASP A 97 -5.95 -15.15 9.20
N PHE A 98 -4.83 -14.44 9.33
CA PHE A 98 -3.75 -14.84 10.26
C PHE A 98 -3.98 -14.35 11.70
N ASP A 99 -4.38 -13.09 11.88
CA ASP A 99 -4.44 -12.43 13.20
C ASP A 99 -5.64 -11.50 13.40
N ASN A 100 -6.59 -11.51 12.45
CA ASN A 100 -7.76 -10.62 12.39
C ASN A 100 -7.41 -9.12 12.27
N ASP A 101 -6.23 -8.80 11.73
CA ASP A 101 -5.81 -7.43 11.49
C ASP A 101 -5.40 -7.24 10.02
N PRO A 102 -6.36 -7.02 9.12
CA PRO A 102 -6.13 -7.00 7.68
C PRO A 102 -5.29 -5.82 7.20
N LEU A 103 -5.18 -4.75 7.99
CA LEU A 103 -4.47 -3.53 7.61
C LEU A 103 -2.98 -3.55 7.98
N ARG A 104 -2.51 -4.62 8.61
CA ARG A 104 -1.07 -4.75 8.90
C ARG A 104 -0.27 -5.02 7.63
N PRO A 105 0.87 -4.33 7.43
CA PRO A 105 1.69 -4.48 6.23
C PRO A 105 2.09 -5.92 5.91
N TYR A 106 2.34 -6.75 6.92
CA TYR A 106 2.73 -8.16 6.70
C TYR A 106 1.56 -9.09 6.33
N ASN A 107 0.32 -8.61 6.42
CA ASN A 107 -0.88 -9.34 5.99
C ASN A 107 -1.31 -8.97 4.56
N LEU A 108 -0.54 -8.11 3.89
CA LEU A 108 -0.80 -7.74 2.51
C LEU A 108 -0.87 -8.97 1.60
N MET A 109 -1.92 -9.02 0.79
CA MET A 109 -2.09 -10.10 -0.18
C MET A 109 -1.16 -9.93 -1.38
N PRO A 110 -0.56 -11.03 -1.88
CA PRO A 110 0.25 -10.98 -3.09
C PRO A 110 -0.55 -10.46 -4.28
N SER A 111 0.08 -9.56 -5.05
CA SER A 111 -0.47 -9.04 -6.31
C SER A 111 0.62 -8.99 -7.37
N ALA A 112 0.24 -9.22 -8.62
CA ALA A 112 1.17 -9.11 -9.75
C ALA A 112 1.62 -7.66 -10.01
N LEU A 113 0.80 -6.69 -9.61
CA LEU A 113 1.13 -5.26 -9.65
C LEU A 113 0.82 -4.66 -8.28
N LEU A 114 1.86 -4.31 -7.54
CA LEU A 114 1.75 -3.81 -6.17
C LEU A 114 2.52 -2.51 -6.02
N ALA A 115 1.82 -1.38 -6.07
CA ALA A 115 2.43 -0.06 -5.90
C ALA A 115 2.66 0.24 -4.42
N ASN A 116 3.86 0.69 -4.09
CA ASN A 116 4.26 1.14 -2.75
C ASN A 116 3.83 0.19 -1.63
N PHE A 117 3.95 -1.13 -1.85
CA PHE A 117 3.47 -2.15 -0.90
C PHE A 117 2.01 -1.96 -0.48
N ASN A 118 1.23 -1.25 -1.28
CA ASN A 118 -0.15 -0.83 -0.98
C ASN A 118 -0.31 -0.10 0.37
N MET A 119 0.76 0.59 0.81
CA MET A 119 0.83 1.25 2.12
C MET A 119 0.50 2.73 2.03
N VAL A 120 -0.19 3.21 3.05
CA VAL A 120 -0.42 4.62 3.31
C VAL A 120 0.37 5.03 4.54
N ASP A 121 1.31 5.95 4.35
CA ASP A 121 2.13 6.53 5.42
C ASP A 121 1.46 7.80 5.95
N PHE A 122 1.28 7.89 7.24
CA PHE A 122 0.68 9.06 7.88
C PHE A 122 1.36 9.41 9.21
N THR A 123 1.21 10.66 9.58
CA THR A 123 1.73 11.19 10.84
C THR A 123 0.57 11.66 11.70
N LEU A 124 0.54 11.19 12.94
CA LEU A 124 -0.38 11.61 13.98
C LEU A 124 0.28 12.70 14.86
N VAL A 125 -0.39 13.84 15.00
CA VAL A 125 0.11 14.97 15.78
C VAL A 125 -0.94 15.36 16.81
N PRO A 126 -0.64 15.32 18.13
CA PRO A 126 -1.56 15.77 19.14
C PRO A 126 -1.76 17.30 19.07
N ASN A 127 -3.01 17.73 19.05
CA ASN A 127 -3.40 19.13 19.06
C ASN A 127 -4.10 19.47 20.39
N SER A 128 -3.32 19.97 21.34
CA SER A 128 -3.82 20.29 22.68
C SER A 128 -4.82 21.45 22.69
N ALA A 129 -4.76 22.37 21.70
CA ALA A 129 -5.64 23.51 21.62
C ALA A 129 -7.08 23.11 21.25
N THR A 130 -7.23 22.14 20.34
CA THR A 130 -8.53 21.62 19.88
C THR A 130 -8.93 20.34 20.59
N ARG A 131 -8.02 19.72 21.38
CA ARG A 131 -8.16 18.41 22.01
C ARG A 131 -8.43 17.29 21.00
N SER A 132 -7.87 17.43 19.79
CA SER A 132 -7.96 16.49 18.69
C SER A 132 -6.58 15.96 18.31
N VAL A 133 -6.56 15.04 17.36
CA VAL A 133 -5.34 14.53 16.73
C VAL A 133 -5.38 14.93 15.27
N ASP A 134 -4.37 15.67 14.83
CA ASP A 134 -4.23 16.02 13.42
C ASP A 134 -3.55 14.86 12.68
N ILE A 135 -4.05 14.50 11.49
CA ILE A 135 -3.46 13.48 10.63
C ILE A 135 -2.92 14.17 9.38
N SER A 136 -1.67 13.91 9.05
CA SER A 136 -1.06 14.33 7.79
C SER A 136 -0.50 13.13 7.04
N PHE A 137 -0.52 13.19 5.70
CA PHE A 137 -0.11 12.12 4.82
C PHE A 137 1.07 12.55 3.96
N ASN A 138 2.03 11.65 3.75
CA ASN A 138 3.07 11.87 2.75
C ASN A 138 2.52 11.69 1.33
N THR A 139 1.72 10.63 1.14
CA THR A 139 1.02 10.33 -0.11
C THR A 139 -0.28 9.64 0.25
N LEU A 140 -1.39 10.15 -0.23
CA LEU A 140 -2.70 9.54 -0.06
C LEU A 140 -3.32 9.37 -1.44
N PRO A 141 -3.67 8.14 -1.87
CA PRO A 141 -4.40 7.93 -3.10
C PRO A 141 -5.71 8.70 -3.10
N THR A 142 -6.11 9.27 -4.23
CA THR A 142 -7.33 10.09 -4.33
C THR A 142 -8.61 9.31 -4.06
N SER A 143 -8.55 7.99 -4.18
CA SER A 143 -9.63 7.05 -3.86
C SER A 143 -9.75 6.72 -2.37
N VAL A 144 -8.83 7.22 -1.52
CA VAL A 144 -8.80 6.91 -0.08
C VAL A 144 -9.18 8.14 0.73
N ILE A 145 -10.12 7.96 1.65
CA ILE A 145 -10.57 8.98 2.60
C ILE A 145 -10.25 8.49 4.02
N PHE A 146 -9.70 9.37 4.84
CA PHE A 146 -9.54 9.11 6.27
C PHE A 146 -10.63 9.86 7.06
N ASP A 147 -11.43 9.10 7.80
CA ASP A 147 -12.39 9.61 8.76
C ASP A 147 -11.77 9.58 10.15
N ASN A 148 -11.28 10.73 10.58
CA ASN A 148 -10.55 10.87 11.84
C ASN A 148 -11.50 11.17 12.99
N GLN A 149 -11.75 10.20 13.84
CA GLN A 149 -12.56 10.29 15.05
C GLN A 149 -11.74 10.18 16.35
N MET A 150 -10.40 10.28 16.25
CA MET A 150 -9.51 10.22 17.41
C MET A 150 -9.66 11.43 18.33
N LYS A 151 -9.48 11.18 19.61
CA LYS A 151 -9.47 12.20 20.67
C LYS A 151 -8.19 12.12 21.48
N LEU A 152 -7.76 13.25 22.02
CA LEU A 152 -6.71 13.24 23.04
C LEU A 152 -7.25 12.64 24.34
N GLY A 153 -6.43 11.80 24.95
CA GLY A 153 -6.78 11.14 26.20
C GLY A 153 -5.56 10.80 27.04
N LYS A 154 -5.83 10.23 28.19
CA LYS A 154 -4.76 9.70 29.07
C LYS A 154 -4.33 8.34 28.55
N GLY A 155 -3.02 8.09 28.55
CA GLY A 155 -2.45 6.81 28.11
C GLY A 155 -0.94 6.83 28.18
N HIS A 156 -0.33 5.73 27.77
CA HIS A 156 1.11 5.59 27.72
C HIS A 156 1.55 5.49 26.25
N CYS A 157 2.42 6.39 25.83
CA CYS A 157 2.84 6.56 24.45
C CYS A 157 3.33 5.25 23.76
N PRO A 158 4.15 4.41 24.39
CA PRO A 158 4.59 3.15 23.79
C PRO A 158 3.45 2.19 23.38
N ASN A 159 2.28 2.34 23.98
CA ASN A 159 1.15 1.44 23.79
C ASN A 159 -0.04 2.15 23.10
N PHE A 160 0.19 3.24 22.40
CA PHE A 160 -0.90 4.03 21.80
C PHE A 160 -1.77 3.20 20.84
N MET A 161 -1.17 2.24 20.12
CA MET A 161 -1.89 1.36 19.19
C MET A 161 -2.93 0.47 19.90
N ASP A 162 -2.77 0.17 21.18
CA ASP A 162 -3.75 -0.60 21.96
C ASP A 162 -5.06 0.18 22.16
N SER A 163 -5.03 1.50 21.97
CA SER A 163 -6.15 2.43 22.16
C SER A 163 -6.69 3.04 20.86
N VAL A 164 -6.14 2.66 19.71
CA VAL A 164 -6.53 3.16 18.39
C VAL A 164 -7.00 1.99 17.52
N ALA A 165 -8.14 2.15 16.89
CA ALA A 165 -8.69 1.19 15.94
C ALA A 165 -8.76 1.80 14.54
N PHE A 166 -8.37 1.02 13.55
CA PHE A 166 -8.49 1.34 12.14
C PHE A 166 -9.48 0.38 11.50
N ASN A 167 -10.48 0.92 10.80
CA ASN A 167 -11.47 0.11 10.08
C ASN A 167 -11.55 0.58 8.62
N GLU A 168 -11.39 -0.36 7.71
CA GLU A 168 -11.53 -0.11 6.28
C GLU A 168 -12.96 -0.46 5.83
N THR A 169 -13.59 0.46 5.12
CA THR A 169 -14.85 0.21 4.41
C THR A 169 -14.71 0.63 2.97
N GLN A 170 -15.28 -0.16 2.06
CA GLN A 170 -15.23 0.14 0.63
C GLN A 170 -16.64 0.38 0.10
N SER A 171 -16.82 1.48 -0.62
CA SER A 171 -18.04 1.80 -1.34
C SER A 171 -17.70 2.29 -2.75
N ASN A 172 -18.15 1.57 -3.77
CA ASN A 172 -17.79 1.82 -5.17
C ASN A 172 -16.26 1.80 -5.39
N LYS A 173 -15.69 2.94 -5.79
CA LYS A 173 -14.25 3.13 -6.01
C LYS A 173 -13.56 3.88 -4.86
N VAL A 174 -14.24 4.12 -3.76
CA VAL A 174 -13.71 4.88 -2.61
C VAL A 174 -13.52 3.95 -1.43
N VAL A 175 -12.35 4.04 -0.82
CA VAL A 175 -12.03 3.41 0.46
C VAL A 175 -12.10 4.48 1.54
N THR A 176 -12.83 4.18 2.60
CA THR A 176 -12.83 5.01 3.81
C THR A 176 -12.15 4.25 4.93
N ILE A 177 -11.12 4.87 5.50
CA ILE A 177 -10.44 4.37 6.70
C ILE A 177 -10.90 5.23 7.87
N SER A 178 -11.73 4.67 8.73
CA SER A 178 -12.08 5.32 10.00
C SER A 178 -11.00 5.02 11.04
N VAL A 179 -10.58 6.07 11.73
CA VAL A 179 -9.56 6.02 12.79
C VAL A 179 -10.19 6.48 14.07
N GLU A 180 -10.36 5.57 15.02
CA GLU A 180 -11.08 5.81 16.26
C GLU A 180 -10.20 5.52 17.47
N GLY A 181 -10.48 6.17 18.61
CA GLY A 181 -9.82 5.89 19.87
C GLY A 181 -9.18 7.09 20.53
N TYR A 182 -8.21 6.80 21.39
CA TYR A 182 -7.54 7.82 22.19
C TYR A 182 -6.04 7.84 21.91
N PHE A 183 -5.53 9.02 21.60
CA PHE A 183 -4.11 9.26 21.46
C PHE A 183 -3.60 9.95 22.75
N PRO A 184 -2.54 9.42 23.38
CA PRO A 184 -2.04 9.99 24.63
C PRO A 184 -1.53 11.43 24.44
N GLU A 185 -1.94 12.35 25.32
CA GLU A 185 -1.59 13.76 25.25
C GLU A 185 -0.06 14.01 25.34
N ASP A 186 0.67 13.11 26.01
CA ASP A 186 2.12 13.20 26.20
C ASP A 186 2.92 12.63 25.04
N CYS A 187 2.27 12.04 24.04
CA CYS A 187 2.95 11.50 22.87
C CYS A 187 3.52 12.62 22.00
N PRO A 188 4.74 12.49 21.49
CA PRO A 188 5.21 13.29 20.38
C PRO A 188 4.41 12.93 19.11
N LYS A 189 4.72 13.60 18.00
CA LYS A 189 4.24 13.13 16.70
C LYS A 189 4.66 11.65 16.49
N ILE A 190 3.77 10.86 15.95
CA ILE A 190 4.03 9.45 15.63
C ILE A 190 3.80 9.23 14.15
N GLU A 191 4.78 8.64 13.49
CA GLU A 191 4.67 8.18 12.12
C GLU A 191 4.18 6.73 12.14
N HIS A 192 3.20 6.43 11.33
CA HIS A 192 2.60 5.11 11.23
C HIS A 192 2.25 4.78 9.79
N GLU A 193 2.14 3.48 9.50
CA GLU A 193 1.78 2.96 8.19
C GLU A 193 0.71 1.89 8.32
N LEU A 194 -0.16 1.80 7.33
CA LEU A 194 -1.11 0.71 7.18
C LEU A 194 -1.19 0.27 5.72
N SER A 195 -1.55 -0.96 5.50
CA SER A 195 -1.78 -1.53 4.18
C SER A 195 -3.26 -1.49 3.83
N LEU A 196 -3.60 -1.03 2.63
CA LEU A 196 -4.95 -1.15 2.12
C LEU A 196 -5.23 -2.61 1.73
N THR A 197 -6.46 -3.08 1.94
CA THR A 197 -6.80 -4.48 1.61
C THR A 197 -6.93 -4.72 0.12
N ASN A 198 -7.29 -3.69 -0.65
CA ASN A 198 -7.41 -3.76 -2.10
C ASN A 198 -6.22 -3.07 -2.79
N THR A 199 -5.49 -3.81 -3.62
CA THR A 199 -4.28 -3.34 -4.29
C THR A 199 -4.52 -2.36 -5.44
N ASN A 200 -5.77 -2.19 -5.90
CA ASN A 200 -6.10 -1.31 -7.03
C ASN A 200 -6.24 0.17 -6.66
N HIS A 201 -6.14 0.53 -5.39
CA HIS A 201 -6.37 1.91 -4.96
C HIS A 201 -5.19 2.86 -5.18
N TYR A 202 -4.01 2.33 -5.49
CA TYR A 202 -2.83 3.13 -5.81
C TYR A 202 -2.76 3.60 -7.26
N PHE A 203 -3.64 3.07 -8.14
CA PHE A 203 -3.67 3.38 -9.58
C PHE A 203 -4.93 4.12 -10.02
#